data_58e1af7553276feb0449170ec95f8911
#
_entry.id   58e1af7553276feb0449170ec95f8911
#
_cell.length_a   1.000
_cell.length_b   1.000
_cell.length_c   1.000
_cell.angle_alpha   90.00
_cell.angle_beta   90.00
_cell.angle_gamma   90.00
#
_symmetry.space_group_name_H-M   'P 1'
#
loop_
_entity.id
_entity.type
_entity.pdbx_description
1 polymer ?
#
loop_
_entity_poly.entity_id
_entity_poly.type
_entity_poly.pdbx_seq_one_letter_code
_entity_poly.pdbx_strand_id
1 'polypeptide(L)'
;PAAVGLGAADAGRCLITVKVSSTTTGGNQTVVIPANTTPGPSTAGLEFSEGGSPGQHNGTAANATMLVTSLQAPAGSKSFSPSPSYVGLPTRLTITLSNPNGTRNMPLTSFTDTLPAGMVVAPVPNASVTCTGTGSVNDGAVTANSGDGAITLTGGTIGQQPGTCQVMVDVVTAAA
;
A
#
# COMPACT_ATOMS: atom_id res chain seq x y z
N PRO A 1 -28.04 16.69 5.95
CA PRO A 1 -28.40 15.28 6.02
C PRO A 1 -29.40 14.98 4.90
N ALA A 2 -28.96 14.16 3.93
CA ALA A 2 -29.86 13.72 2.86
C ALA A 2 -30.72 12.56 3.41
N ALA A 3 -32.02 12.68 3.28
CA ALA A 3 -32.92 11.58 3.58
C ALA A 3 -32.64 10.43 2.59
N VAL A 4 -32.32 9.27 3.10
CA VAL A 4 -32.18 8.05 2.29
C VAL A 4 -33.59 7.50 2.06
N GLY A 5 -34.06 7.60 0.80
CA GLY A 5 -35.33 6.99 0.41
C GLY A 5 -35.19 5.45 0.44
N LEU A 6 -36.08 4.80 1.15
CA LEU A 6 -36.17 3.34 1.22
C LEU A 6 -36.79 2.80 -0.07
N GLY A 7 -36.04 2.05 -0.84
CA GLY A 7 -36.56 1.24 -1.95
C GLY A 7 -37.31 0.03 -1.43
N ALA A 8 -38.45 -0.26 -2.05
CA ALA A 8 -39.27 -1.40 -1.67
C ALA A 8 -38.60 -2.75 -1.88
N ALA A 9 -38.87 -3.67 -0.96
CA ALA A 9 -38.77 -5.12 -1.08
C ALA A 9 -37.44 -5.83 -0.79
N ASP A 10 -36.93 -5.64 0.42
CA ASP A 10 -36.30 -6.77 1.13
C ASP A 10 -37.10 -6.92 2.43
N ALA A 11 -37.85 -7.98 2.57
CA ALA A 11 -38.80 -8.17 3.66
C ALA A 11 -38.11 -7.97 5.02
N GLY A 12 -38.30 -6.80 5.63
CA GLY A 12 -37.84 -6.48 6.98
C GLY A 12 -36.36 -6.10 7.12
N ARG A 13 -35.64 -5.77 6.02
CA ARG A 13 -34.23 -5.33 6.10
C ARG A 13 -34.04 -3.96 5.47
N CYS A 14 -33.35 -3.09 6.20
CA CYS A 14 -32.86 -1.82 5.69
C CYS A 14 -31.34 -1.86 5.67
N LEU A 15 -30.70 -1.65 4.50
CA LEU A 15 -29.26 -1.59 4.35
C LEU A 15 -28.84 -0.12 4.22
N ILE A 16 -28.05 0.35 5.19
CA ILE A 16 -27.43 1.68 5.14
C ILE A 16 -25.93 1.46 4.91
N THR A 17 -25.41 1.96 3.80
CA THR A 17 -24.00 1.87 3.48
C THR A 17 -23.35 3.24 3.61
N VAL A 18 -22.29 3.34 4.42
CA VAL A 18 -21.50 4.56 4.62
C VAL A 18 -20.05 4.26 4.35
N LYS A 19 -19.38 5.14 3.60
CA LYS A 19 -17.92 5.11 3.48
C LYS A 19 -17.34 5.89 4.66
N VAL A 20 -16.46 5.25 5.42
CA VAL A 20 -15.74 5.85 6.54
C VAL A 20 -14.27 5.93 6.25
N SER A 21 -13.59 6.97 6.75
CA SER A 21 -12.16 7.12 6.71
C SER A 21 -11.66 7.52 8.10
N SER A 22 -10.42 7.15 8.42
CA SER A 22 -9.77 7.58 9.65
C SER A 22 -8.54 8.41 9.32
N THR A 23 -8.38 9.51 10.04
CA THR A 23 -7.15 10.33 10.02
C THR A 23 -6.16 9.89 11.10
N THR A 24 -6.56 9.00 11.99
CA THR A 24 -5.73 8.47 13.06
C THR A 24 -5.20 7.10 12.64
N THR A 25 -3.88 6.92 12.70
CA THR A 25 -3.21 5.65 12.44
C THR A 25 -2.99 4.89 13.75
N GLY A 26 -3.10 3.57 13.65
CA GLY A 26 -2.87 2.63 14.76
C GLY A 26 -4.10 2.36 15.61
N GLY A 27 -4.33 1.08 15.84
CA GLY A 27 -5.41 0.57 16.69
C GLY A 27 -6.74 0.35 15.99
N ASN A 28 -7.68 -0.17 16.76
CA ASN A 28 -9.05 -0.45 16.32
C ASN A 28 -9.88 0.82 16.38
N GLN A 29 -10.53 1.13 15.27
CA GLN A 29 -11.55 2.17 15.18
C GLN A 29 -12.92 1.50 15.21
N THR A 30 -13.74 1.80 16.23
CA THR A 30 -15.06 1.21 16.39
C THR A 30 -16.14 2.25 16.08
N VAL A 31 -17.03 1.91 15.15
CA VAL A 31 -18.27 2.67 14.91
C VAL A 31 -19.38 1.99 15.67
N VAL A 32 -20.10 2.74 16.45
CA VAL A 32 -21.18 2.24 17.31
C VAL A 32 -22.48 2.96 16.95
N ILE A 33 -23.54 2.19 16.71
CA ILE A 33 -24.92 2.68 16.81
C ILE A 33 -25.37 2.34 18.24
N PRO A 34 -25.44 3.31 19.14
CA PRO A 34 -25.81 3.04 20.53
C PRO A 34 -27.23 2.49 20.63
N ALA A 35 -27.50 1.75 21.70
CA ALA A 35 -28.87 1.39 22.00
C ALA A 35 -29.68 2.66 22.33
N ASN A 36 -30.91 2.71 21.82
CA ASN A 36 -31.87 3.74 22.19
C ASN A 36 -32.96 3.10 23.05
N THR A 37 -32.95 3.38 24.34
CA THR A 37 -33.89 2.82 25.31
C THR A 37 -34.88 3.85 25.84
N THR A 38 -34.79 5.10 25.35
CA THR A 38 -35.62 6.20 25.85
C THR A 38 -36.74 6.52 24.87
N PRO A 39 -38.01 6.46 25.27
CA PRO A 39 -39.11 6.90 24.42
C PRO A 39 -39.02 8.41 24.11
N GLY A 40 -39.16 8.77 22.84
CA GLY A 40 -39.16 10.17 22.37
C GLY A 40 -37.97 10.47 21.46
N PRO A 41 -37.90 11.67 20.85
CA PRO A 41 -36.82 12.04 19.96
C PRO A 41 -35.48 11.96 20.69
N SER A 42 -34.64 11.05 20.25
CA SER A 42 -33.33 10.76 20.84
C SER A 42 -32.22 11.20 19.89
N THR A 43 -31.14 11.70 20.46
CA THR A 43 -29.90 11.99 19.72
C THR A 43 -28.99 10.78 19.60
N ALA A 44 -29.36 9.64 20.20
CA ALA A 44 -28.56 8.41 20.22
C ALA A 44 -29.39 7.22 19.71
N GLY A 45 -28.75 6.36 18.91
CA GLY A 45 -29.35 5.15 18.37
C GLY A 45 -30.31 5.39 17.19
N LEU A 46 -31.12 4.37 16.89
CA LEU A 46 -32.09 4.39 15.79
C LEU A 46 -33.49 4.51 16.37
N GLU A 47 -34.33 5.35 15.73
CA GLU A 47 -35.72 5.50 16.01
C GLU A 47 -36.53 5.20 14.75
N PHE A 48 -37.59 4.42 14.89
CA PHE A 48 -38.53 4.08 13.83
C PHE A 48 -39.90 4.58 14.19
N SER A 49 -40.54 5.36 13.33
CA SER A 49 -41.93 5.80 13.53
C SER A 49 -42.85 5.14 12.52
N GLU A 50 -43.91 4.55 12.97
CA GLU A 50 -44.98 4.02 12.14
C GLU A 50 -46.29 4.72 12.52
N GLY A 51 -46.92 5.43 11.57
CA GLY A 51 -48.26 5.91 11.67
C GLY A 51 -48.61 6.79 12.87
N GLY A 52 -47.66 7.54 13.44
CA GLY A 52 -47.89 8.47 14.57
C GLY A 52 -47.84 7.81 15.94
N SER A 53 -47.47 6.55 16.05
CA SER A 53 -47.15 5.91 17.33
C SER A 53 -45.75 6.30 17.80
N PRO A 54 -45.50 6.33 19.15
CA PRO A 54 -44.15 6.54 19.67
C PRO A 54 -43.19 5.51 19.01
N GLY A 55 -42.07 6.01 18.50
CA GLY A 55 -41.14 5.22 17.70
C GLY A 55 -40.64 3.96 18.37
N GLN A 56 -40.43 2.92 17.59
CA GLN A 56 -39.71 1.75 18.03
C GLN A 56 -38.22 2.09 18.02
N HIS A 57 -37.48 1.54 18.96
CA HIS A 57 -36.08 1.85 19.19
C HIS A 57 -35.23 0.59 19.08
N ASN A 58 -33.93 0.73 18.68
CA ASN A 58 -33.02 -0.37 18.78
C ASN A 58 -32.59 -0.60 20.24
N GLY A 59 -33.19 -1.59 20.88
CA GLY A 59 -32.88 -1.96 22.27
C GLY A 59 -31.45 -2.46 22.49
N THR A 60 -30.72 -2.75 21.44
CA THR A 60 -29.34 -3.26 21.49
C THR A 60 -28.43 -2.42 20.60
N ALA A 61 -27.25 -2.08 21.11
CA ALA A 61 -26.24 -1.40 20.31
C ALA A 61 -25.68 -2.31 19.21
N ALA A 62 -25.40 -1.73 18.05
CA ALA A 62 -24.67 -2.39 16.99
C ALA A 62 -23.30 -1.76 16.81
N ASN A 63 -22.26 -2.56 16.70
CA ASN A 63 -20.88 -2.10 16.54
C ASN A 63 -20.18 -2.80 15.39
N ALA A 64 -19.29 -2.07 14.72
CA ALA A 64 -18.34 -2.56 13.77
C ALA A 64 -16.97 -1.97 14.06
N THR A 65 -15.94 -2.81 14.00
CA THR A 65 -14.57 -2.39 14.26
C THR A 65 -13.74 -2.52 13.00
N MET A 66 -12.96 -1.48 12.70
CA MET A 66 -12.01 -1.43 11.61
C MET A 66 -10.60 -1.26 12.19
N LEU A 67 -9.68 -2.13 11.81
CA LEU A 67 -8.26 -1.96 12.14
C LEU A 67 -7.64 -0.97 11.14
N VAL A 68 -7.09 0.12 11.67
CA VAL A 68 -6.35 1.11 10.89
C VAL A 68 -4.85 0.94 11.13
N THR A 69 -4.10 0.59 10.09
CA THR A 69 -2.65 0.42 10.16
C THR A 69 -1.94 1.49 9.34
N SER A 70 -0.76 1.91 9.80
CA SER A 70 0.14 2.75 8.99
C SER A 70 0.75 1.94 7.86
N LEU A 71 0.99 2.58 6.71
CA LEU A 71 1.78 1.99 5.64
C LEU A 71 3.24 1.87 6.10
N GLN A 72 3.83 0.72 5.81
CA GLN A 72 5.25 0.46 6.06
C GLN A 72 6.05 0.84 4.82
N ALA A 73 7.28 1.32 5.04
CA ALA A 73 8.23 1.57 3.97
C ALA A 73 8.66 0.26 3.28
N PRO A 74 9.11 0.31 2.01
CA PRO A 74 9.63 -0.88 1.34
C PRO A 74 10.85 -1.44 2.08
N ALA A 75 10.95 -2.77 2.14
CA ALA A 75 12.18 -3.42 2.56
C ALA A 75 13.10 -3.58 1.35
N GLY A 76 14.41 -3.44 1.55
CA GLY A 76 15.40 -3.54 0.49
C GLY A 76 16.46 -4.58 0.77
N SER A 77 16.94 -5.24 -0.29
CA SER A 77 18.12 -6.12 -0.26
C SER A 77 18.95 -5.95 -1.52
N LYS A 78 20.23 -6.31 -1.44
CA LYS A 78 21.16 -6.27 -2.56
C LYS A 78 21.96 -7.56 -2.65
N SER A 79 22.31 -7.94 -3.86
CA SER A 79 23.20 -9.09 -4.13
C SER A 79 24.01 -8.88 -5.39
N PHE A 80 25.17 -9.56 -5.46
CA PHE A 80 26.01 -9.62 -6.65
C PHE A 80 26.07 -11.05 -7.19
N SER A 81 26.10 -11.18 -8.51
CA SER A 81 26.30 -12.47 -9.18
C SER A 81 27.15 -12.29 -10.46
N PRO A 82 28.31 -12.93 -10.57
CA PRO A 82 28.95 -13.80 -9.57
C PRO A 82 29.47 -13.04 -8.35
N SER A 83 29.60 -13.78 -7.24
CA SER A 83 30.30 -13.30 -6.04
C SER A 83 31.13 -14.47 -5.50
N PRO A 84 32.45 -14.32 -5.39
CA PRO A 84 33.28 -13.15 -5.67
C PRO A 84 33.37 -12.80 -7.16
N SER A 85 33.69 -11.54 -7.45
CA SER A 85 34.02 -11.03 -8.77
C SER A 85 35.48 -10.58 -8.81
N TYR A 86 36.02 -10.36 -10.03
CA TYR A 86 37.39 -9.92 -10.24
C TYR A 86 37.46 -8.49 -10.77
N VAL A 87 38.54 -7.78 -10.48
CA VAL A 87 38.79 -6.43 -10.97
C VAL A 87 38.68 -6.38 -12.51
N GLY A 88 37.94 -5.41 -13.01
CA GLY A 88 37.71 -5.22 -14.44
C GLY A 88 36.68 -6.16 -15.07
N LEU A 89 36.19 -7.17 -14.35
CA LEU A 89 35.10 -8.02 -14.84
C LEU A 89 33.74 -7.57 -14.34
N PRO A 90 32.73 -7.54 -15.23
CA PRO A 90 31.39 -7.19 -14.83
C PRO A 90 30.78 -8.22 -13.87
N THR A 91 30.04 -7.72 -12.88
CA THR A 91 29.15 -8.51 -12.02
C THR A 91 27.79 -7.87 -11.98
N ARG A 92 26.75 -8.68 -11.95
CA ARG A 92 25.37 -8.18 -11.84
C ARG A 92 25.05 -7.80 -10.42
N LEU A 93 24.74 -6.52 -10.22
CA LEU A 93 24.07 -6.03 -9.02
C LEU A 93 22.58 -6.20 -9.19
N THR A 94 21.93 -6.86 -8.24
CA THR A 94 20.48 -6.94 -8.12
C THR A 94 20.05 -6.23 -6.84
N ILE A 95 19.19 -5.23 -6.99
CA ILE A 95 18.56 -4.52 -5.87
C ILE A 95 17.09 -4.95 -5.85
N THR A 96 16.63 -5.51 -4.75
CA THR A 96 15.25 -5.95 -4.59
C THR A 96 14.56 -5.09 -3.55
N LEU A 97 13.45 -4.47 -3.93
CA LEU A 97 12.52 -3.77 -3.04
C LEU A 97 11.28 -4.62 -2.89
N SER A 98 10.81 -4.81 -1.67
CA SER A 98 9.59 -5.57 -1.39
C SER A 98 8.56 -4.72 -0.67
N ASN A 99 7.29 -4.95 -1.02
CA ASN A 99 6.14 -4.29 -0.41
C ASN A 99 5.66 -5.10 0.80
N PRO A 100 5.81 -4.61 2.03
CA PRO A 100 5.31 -5.28 3.23
C PRO A 100 3.80 -5.09 3.44
N ASN A 101 3.12 -4.27 2.63
CA ASN A 101 1.72 -3.90 2.80
C ASN A 101 0.81 -4.87 2.03
N GLY A 102 0.16 -5.79 2.74
CA GLY A 102 -0.56 -6.92 2.16
C GLY A 102 -1.67 -6.59 1.18
N THR A 103 -2.37 -5.46 1.34
CA THR A 103 -3.56 -5.12 0.53
C THR A 103 -3.43 -3.80 -0.23
N ARG A 104 -2.23 -3.22 -0.28
CA ARG A 104 -1.98 -1.92 -0.91
C ARG A 104 -0.82 -2.00 -1.87
N ASN A 105 -1.00 -1.44 -3.05
CA ASN A 105 0.11 -1.17 -3.95
C ASN A 105 1.00 -0.08 -3.36
N MET A 106 2.29 -0.14 -3.63
CA MET A 106 3.28 0.82 -3.15
C MET A 106 3.88 1.59 -4.32
N PRO A 107 3.42 2.82 -4.58
CA PRO A 107 4.06 3.67 -5.58
C PRO A 107 5.44 4.10 -5.09
N LEU A 108 6.42 4.02 -5.99
CA LEU A 108 7.78 4.48 -5.79
C LEU A 108 7.94 5.85 -6.45
N THR A 109 8.50 6.82 -5.72
CA THR A 109 8.80 8.14 -6.32
C THR A 109 10.14 8.07 -7.04
N SER A 110 11.20 7.80 -6.30
CA SER A 110 12.55 7.54 -6.80
C SER A 110 13.42 6.99 -5.68
N PHE A 111 14.45 6.24 -6.05
CA PHE A 111 15.59 6.00 -5.18
C PHE A 111 16.89 6.08 -5.98
N THR A 112 17.97 6.41 -5.29
CA THR A 112 19.32 6.40 -5.86
C THR A 112 20.21 5.52 -5.01
N ASP A 113 20.91 4.61 -5.67
CA ASP A 113 21.94 3.78 -5.08
C ASP A 113 23.31 4.29 -5.50
N THR A 114 24.08 4.78 -4.55
CA THR A 114 25.46 5.22 -4.77
C THR A 114 26.40 4.04 -4.62
N LEU A 115 27.17 3.76 -5.66
CA LEU A 115 28.15 2.71 -5.66
C LEU A 115 29.38 3.12 -4.81
N PRO A 116 30.06 2.20 -4.16
CA PRO A 116 31.28 2.51 -3.41
C PRO A 116 32.39 3.00 -4.34
N ALA A 117 33.32 3.76 -3.78
CA ALA A 117 34.49 4.27 -4.52
C ALA A 117 35.24 3.10 -5.20
N GLY A 118 35.62 3.30 -6.46
CA GLY A 118 36.24 2.27 -7.28
C GLY A 118 35.27 1.27 -7.94
N MET A 119 33.96 1.41 -7.72
CA MET A 119 32.94 0.66 -8.45
C MET A 119 32.12 1.61 -9.31
N VAL A 120 31.88 1.24 -10.56
CA VAL A 120 31.09 2.01 -11.52
C VAL A 120 30.18 1.10 -12.31
N VAL A 121 29.18 1.68 -12.95
CA VAL A 121 28.33 1.00 -13.93
C VAL A 121 29.20 0.50 -15.08
N ALA A 122 29.03 -0.76 -15.47
CA ALA A 122 29.83 -1.40 -16.51
C ALA A 122 29.66 -0.72 -17.88
N PRO A 123 30.63 -0.87 -18.81
CA PRO A 123 30.52 -0.36 -20.18
C PRO A 123 29.27 -0.80 -20.93
N VAL A 124 28.78 -2.00 -20.63
CA VAL A 124 27.46 -2.51 -21.05
C VAL A 124 26.63 -2.71 -19.79
N PRO A 125 25.77 -1.77 -19.41
CA PRO A 125 25.05 -1.80 -18.13
C PRO A 125 24.04 -2.92 -18.00
N ASN A 126 23.43 -3.39 -19.09
CA ASN A 126 22.33 -4.36 -19.10
C ASN A 126 21.26 -4.00 -18.04
N ALA A 127 21.02 -2.69 -17.89
CA ALA A 127 20.12 -2.17 -16.86
C ALA A 127 18.66 -2.55 -17.16
N SER A 128 17.97 -3.05 -16.17
CA SER A 128 16.56 -3.41 -16.25
C SER A 128 15.88 -3.27 -14.90
N VAL A 129 14.57 -3.09 -14.94
CA VAL A 129 13.72 -3.12 -13.75
C VAL A 129 12.48 -3.95 -14.05
N THR A 130 12.02 -4.70 -13.06
CA THR A 130 10.78 -5.49 -13.14
C THR A 130 10.08 -5.44 -11.79
N CYS A 131 8.84 -4.98 -11.79
CA CYS A 131 7.98 -4.96 -10.62
C CYS A 131 6.89 -6.02 -10.74
N THR A 132 6.52 -6.64 -9.62
CA THR A 132 5.57 -7.74 -9.54
C THR A 132 4.56 -7.51 -8.41
N GLY A 133 3.60 -8.43 -8.29
CA GLY A 133 2.55 -8.42 -7.28
C GLY A 133 1.16 -8.30 -7.89
N THR A 134 0.13 -8.37 -7.05
CA THR A 134 -1.26 -8.17 -7.49
C THR A 134 -1.65 -6.69 -7.51
N GLY A 135 -2.64 -6.34 -8.32
CA GLY A 135 -3.12 -4.97 -8.48
C GLY A 135 -2.40 -4.21 -9.58
N SER A 136 -2.37 -2.89 -9.48
CA SER A 136 -1.68 -2.05 -10.47
C SER A 136 -0.16 -2.12 -10.23
N VAL A 137 0.57 -2.57 -11.24
CA VAL A 137 2.02 -2.71 -11.23
C VAL A 137 2.60 -1.87 -12.37
N ASN A 138 3.72 -1.21 -12.11
CA ASN A 138 4.47 -0.45 -13.10
C ASN A 138 5.96 -0.56 -12.77
N ASP A 139 6.79 -0.87 -13.75
CA ASP A 139 8.23 -1.07 -13.55
C ASP A 139 8.99 0.22 -13.24
N GLY A 140 8.53 1.37 -13.75
CA GLY A 140 9.28 2.62 -13.67
C GLY A 140 10.40 2.67 -14.70
N ALA A 141 11.41 3.50 -14.44
CA ALA A 141 12.56 3.67 -15.30
C ALA A 141 13.86 3.63 -14.49
N VAL A 142 14.80 2.79 -14.91
CA VAL A 142 16.15 2.74 -14.32
C VAL A 142 17.13 3.55 -15.19
N THR A 143 17.92 4.38 -14.54
CA THR A 143 19.02 5.13 -15.16
C THR A 143 20.34 4.65 -14.56
N ALA A 144 21.20 4.11 -15.44
CA ALA A 144 22.53 3.64 -15.10
C ALA A 144 23.39 3.73 -16.38
N ASN A 145 24.15 4.81 -16.56
CA ASN A 145 25.00 4.97 -17.73
C ASN A 145 26.40 4.41 -17.44
N SER A 146 27.07 3.95 -18.47
CA SER A 146 28.45 3.46 -18.37
C SER A 146 29.36 4.45 -17.64
N GLY A 147 30.05 3.98 -16.62
CA GLY A 147 30.96 4.79 -15.81
C GLY A 147 30.31 5.58 -14.68
N ASP A 148 28.97 5.59 -14.59
CA ASP A 148 28.27 6.25 -13.48
C ASP A 148 28.62 5.59 -12.14
N GLY A 149 28.78 6.43 -11.11
CA GLY A 149 28.92 5.99 -9.71
C GLY A 149 27.60 5.81 -8.98
N ALA A 150 26.48 5.86 -9.69
CA ALA A 150 25.16 5.72 -9.08
C ALA A 150 24.16 5.10 -10.05
N ILE A 151 23.14 4.46 -9.47
CA ILE A 151 22.00 3.87 -10.17
C ILE A 151 20.73 4.51 -9.62
N THR A 152 19.87 5.01 -10.51
CA THR A 152 18.63 5.66 -10.11
C THR A 152 17.42 4.93 -10.68
N LEU A 153 16.43 4.64 -9.84
CA LEU A 153 15.09 4.24 -10.25
C LEU A 153 14.16 5.44 -10.10
N THR A 154 13.36 5.71 -11.12
CA THR A 154 12.34 6.76 -11.08
C THR A 154 10.98 6.17 -11.37
N GLY A 155 10.01 6.48 -10.54
CA GLY A 155 8.65 5.95 -10.63
C GLY A 155 8.61 4.46 -10.28
N GLY A 156 7.59 3.79 -10.80
CA GLY A 156 7.31 2.39 -10.50
C GLY A 156 6.20 2.22 -9.48
N THR A 157 5.65 1.01 -9.44
CA THR A 157 4.65 0.62 -8.43
C THR A 157 4.83 -0.86 -8.11
N ILE A 158 5.15 -1.16 -6.87
CA ILE A 158 5.18 -2.53 -6.37
C ILE A 158 3.75 -2.96 -6.08
N GLY A 159 3.32 -4.07 -6.63
CA GLY A 159 2.00 -4.66 -6.34
C GLY A 159 1.85 -5.05 -4.88
N GLN A 160 0.66 -5.49 -4.52
CA GLN A 160 0.35 -5.99 -3.18
C GLN A 160 1.25 -7.19 -2.85
N GLN A 161 1.47 -7.43 -1.55
CA GLN A 161 2.29 -8.54 -1.07
C GLN A 161 1.84 -9.89 -1.69
N PRO A 162 2.79 -10.71 -2.19
CA PRO A 162 4.25 -10.60 -2.09
C PRO A 162 4.94 -9.81 -3.21
N GLY A 163 4.47 -8.59 -3.50
CA GLY A 163 5.02 -7.75 -4.57
C GLY A 163 6.47 -7.32 -4.32
N THR A 164 7.26 -7.30 -5.41
CA THR A 164 8.66 -6.85 -5.40
C THR A 164 8.96 -6.03 -6.64
N CYS A 165 9.95 -5.12 -6.56
CA CYS A 165 10.64 -4.56 -7.71
C CYS A 165 12.11 -4.95 -7.67
N GLN A 166 12.62 -5.50 -8.76
CA GLN A 166 14.03 -5.85 -8.94
C GLN A 166 14.66 -4.92 -9.95
N VAL A 167 15.71 -4.20 -9.53
CA VAL A 167 16.59 -3.42 -10.41
C VAL A 167 17.86 -4.23 -10.60
N MET A 168 18.22 -4.48 -11.85
CA MET A 168 19.42 -5.23 -12.21
C MET A 168 20.31 -4.35 -13.08
N VAL A 169 21.60 -4.27 -12.73
CA VAL A 169 22.59 -3.49 -13.44
C VAL A 169 23.94 -4.21 -13.38
N ASP A 170 24.66 -4.27 -14.48
CA ASP A 170 26.02 -4.77 -14.49
C ASP A 170 26.97 -3.65 -14.04
N VAL A 171 27.78 -3.94 -13.05
CA VAL A 171 28.79 -3.05 -12.48
C VAL A 171 30.18 -3.65 -12.56
N VAL A 172 31.20 -2.82 -12.49
CA VAL A 172 32.60 -3.25 -12.55
C VAL A 172 33.41 -2.48 -11.52
N THR A 173 34.36 -3.15 -10.90
CA THR A 173 35.38 -2.47 -10.10
C THR A 173 36.51 -2.00 -11.00
N ALA A 174 36.88 -0.72 -10.95
CA ALA A 174 38.03 -0.18 -11.64
C ALA A 174 39.32 -0.75 -11.03
N ALA A 175 40.35 -0.98 -11.86
CA ALA A 175 41.68 -1.16 -11.35
C ALA A 175 42.16 0.13 -10.65
N ALA A 176 42.73 0.00 -9.48
CA ALA A 176 43.34 1.11 -8.76
C ALA A 176 44.56 1.67 -9.53
#